data_a2dbd8970ccb8ffc151864e48d228ec9
#
_entry.id   a2dbd8970ccb8ffc151864e48d228ec9
#
_cell.length_a   1.000
_cell.length_b   1.000
_cell.length_c   1.000
_cell.angle_alpha   90.00
_cell.angle_beta   90.00
_cell.angle_gamma   90.00
#
_symmetry.space_group_name_H-M   'P 1'
#
loop_
_entity.id
_entity.type
_entity.pdbx_description
1 polymer ?
#
loop_
_entity_poly.entity_id
_entity_poly.type
_entity_poly.pdbx_seq_one_letter_code
_entity_poly.pdbx_strand_id
1 'polypeptide(L)'
;AILSRGLGDVYKRQIFIFHTKNRIHSLCFVQNYPIDHISWNLVDLVIDKLDDNLKLREFAARHQIPAVSDIGSSKLKYLVTERNEQFLFKDLRRKKSHFFSLDLKPMNVDKIFKSNFSKCFLSLDKNLQVFDSTAGLLNDSVHIANMGFQVTAVEKISWLYEVMKNELDLAKLGDSVLENINLQHGDSLELAEKMKPDVIYFDPVFDLKKKATAKQPMELLRSIASDKNSQDCIEQLLDCCSERLIYKRHKKQKSTLQKFITFSVTGKSVAFDVYQK
;
A
#
# COMPACT_ATOMS: atom_id res chain seq x y z
N ALA A 1 -2.95 9.68 50.50
CA ALA A 1 -1.70 9.60 49.75
C ALA A 1 -0.92 8.34 50.08
N ILE A 2 -0.73 7.45 49.14
CA ILE A 2 0.33 6.44 49.22
C ILE A 2 1.02 6.43 47.87
N LEU A 3 2.25 6.89 47.91
CA LEU A 3 3.23 6.74 46.85
C LEU A 3 3.66 5.28 46.75
N SER A 4 3.57 4.69 45.56
CA SER A 4 4.47 3.60 45.17
C SER A 4 5.13 3.96 43.84
N ARG A 5 6.43 4.16 43.94
CA ARG A 5 7.37 4.22 42.80
C ARG A 5 7.54 2.86 42.21
N GLY A 6 7.64 2.81 40.88
CA GLY A 6 8.40 1.80 40.19
C GLY A 6 7.54 0.84 39.35
N LEU A 7 7.72 0.99 38.13
CA LEU A 7 7.83 0.08 37.00
C LEU A 7 7.06 0.63 35.81
N GLY A 8 7.83 1.08 34.84
CA GLY A 8 7.31 1.51 33.56
C GLY A 8 6.68 0.34 32.86
N ASP A 9 5.55 0.59 32.27
CA ASP A 9 5.29 0.18 30.92
C ASP A 9 3.97 0.79 30.45
N VAL A 10 4.06 1.42 29.34
CA VAL A 10 3.13 2.30 28.72
C VAL A 10 2.03 1.49 28.04
N TYR A 11 1.00 1.14 28.78
CA TYR A 11 -0.26 0.71 28.16
C TYR A 11 -1.35 1.71 28.51
N LYS A 12 -1.55 2.70 27.67
CA LYS A 12 -2.74 3.55 27.74
C LYS A 12 -3.92 2.79 27.11
N ARG A 13 -4.78 2.25 27.96
CA ARG A 13 -6.11 1.76 27.56
C ARG A 13 -6.96 2.99 27.25
N GLN A 14 -7.31 3.22 26.02
CA GLN A 14 -8.38 4.15 25.66
C GLN A 14 -9.71 3.39 25.72
N ILE A 15 -10.56 3.79 26.66
CA ILE A 15 -11.94 3.31 26.75
C ILE A 15 -12.78 4.32 26.00
N PHE A 16 -13.36 3.93 24.86
CA PHE A 16 -14.36 4.75 24.18
C PHE A 16 -15.75 4.37 24.71
N ILE A 17 -16.40 5.31 25.40
CA ILE A 17 -17.78 5.15 25.85
C ILE A 17 -18.68 5.83 24.82
N PHE A 18 -19.42 5.05 24.06
CA PHE A 18 -20.45 5.57 23.18
C PHE A 18 -21.75 5.71 23.96
N HIS A 19 -22.25 6.93 24.12
CA HIS A 19 -23.58 7.20 24.65
C HIS A 19 -24.57 7.37 23.49
N THR A 20 -25.42 6.39 23.27
CA THR A 20 -26.66 6.58 22.53
C THR A 20 -27.81 6.66 23.52
N LYS A 21 -28.82 7.50 23.21
CA LYS A 21 -29.98 7.69 24.07
C LYS A 21 -30.58 6.35 24.51
N ASN A 22 -30.47 6.05 25.82
CA ASN A 22 -31.21 5.03 26.56
C ASN A 22 -30.84 3.53 26.41
N ARG A 23 -29.65 3.11 26.01
CA ARG A 23 -29.18 1.73 26.29
C ARG A 23 -27.67 1.65 26.30
N ILE A 24 -27.11 0.94 27.30
CA ILE A 24 -25.71 0.51 27.35
C ILE A 24 -25.62 -0.78 26.52
N HIS A 25 -24.96 -0.76 25.38
CA HIS A 25 -24.65 -1.96 24.64
C HIS A 25 -23.15 -2.17 24.60
N SER A 26 -22.76 -3.28 25.22
CA SER A 26 -21.52 -4.06 25.13
C SER A 26 -20.19 -3.31 24.97
N LEU A 27 -19.32 -3.56 25.94
CA LEU A 27 -17.87 -3.31 25.87
C LEU A 27 -17.26 -4.16 24.75
N CYS A 28 -16.84 -3.55 23.67
CA CYS A 28 -15.91 -4.17 22.74
C CYS A 28 -14.49 -3.95 23.25
N PHE A 29 -13.84 -5.02 23.68
CA PHE A 29 -12.40 -5.05 23.94
C PHE A 29 -11.67 -5.15 22.59
N VAL A 30 -11.02 -4.07 22.18
CA VAL A 30 -10.06 -4.14 21.07
C VAL A 30 -8.73 -4.62 21.66
N GLN A 31 -8.20 -5.73 21.15
CA GLN A 31 -6.91 -6.26 21.52
C GLN A 31 -5.81 -5.23 21.27
N ASN A 32 -4.86 -5.13 22.21
CA ASN A 32 -3.72 -4.24 22.17
C ASN A 32 -2.79 -4.57 20.99
N TYR A 33 -2.65 -3.64 20.04
CA TYR A 33 -1.50 -3.59 19.15
C TYR A 33 -0.48 -2.61 19.74
N PRO A 34 0.82 -2.92 19.73
CA PRO A 34 1.85 -2.01 20.20
C PRO A 34 1.86 -0.76 19.33
N ILE A 35 1.75 0.40 19.98
CA ILE A 35 1.90 1.71 19.32
C ILE A 35 3.39 2.01 19.30
N ASP A 36 4.09 1.53 18.29
CA ASP A 36 5.43 2.02 18.02
C ASP A 36 5.34 3.40 17.35
N HIS A 37 6.25 4.27 17.76
CA HIS A 37 6.34 5.67 17.36
C HIS A 37 6.51 5.83 15.84
N ILE A 38 5.42 5.79 15.11
CA ILE A 38 5.38 6.16 13.70
C ILE A 38 4.69 7.50 13.63
N SER A 39 5.41 8.52 13.18
CA SER A 39 4.81 9.78 12.76
C SER A 39 3.85 9.49 11.60
N TRP A 40 2.60 9.21 11.94
CA TRP A 40 1.55 9.01 10.97
C TRP A 40 1.42 10.28 10.16
N ASN A 41 1.85 10.26 8.91
CA ASN A 41 1.27 11.14 7.92
C ASN A 41 -0.20 10.74 7.86
N LEU A 42 -1.02 11.41 8.66
CA LEU A 42 -2.45 11.29 8.65
C LEU A 42 -2.87 11.45 7.19
N VAL A 43 -3.27 10.35 6.60
CA VAL A 43 -3.92 10.44 5.30
C VAL A 43 -5.09 11.36 5.53
N ASP A 44 -5.24 12.36 4.68
CA ASP A 44 -6.34 13.30 4.72
C ASP A 44 -7.66 12.61 4.34
N LEU A 45 -7.94 11.45 4.94
CA LEU A 45 -9.18 10.69 4.81
C LEU A 45 -10.19 11.10 5.86
N VAL A 46 -11.45 11.04 5.49
CA VAL A 46 -12.57 11.32 6.36
C VAL A 46 -13.76 10.44 5.99
N ILE A 47 -14.59 10.08 6.97
CA ILE A 47 -15.91 9.50 6.73
C ILE A 47 -17.01 10.50 7.10
N ASP A 48 -18.19 10.34 6.49
CA ASP A 48 -19.38 11.06 6.92
C ASP A 48 -19.86 10.52 8.27
N LYS A 49 -20.05 11.40 9.25
CA LYS A 49 -20.57 11.03 10.56
C LYS A 49 -22.00 10.48 10.49
N LEU A 50 -22.76 10.86 9.47
CA LEU A 50 -24.13 10.41 9.25
C LEU A 50 -24.20 9.06 8.54
N ASP A 51 -23.08 8.54 8.03
CA ASP A 51 -23.02 7.24 7.40
C ASP A 51 -23.15 6.12 8.46
N ASP A 52 -24.23 5.33 8.38
CA ASP A 52 -24.56 4.30 9.36
C ASP A 52 -23.94 2.94 9.02
N ASN A 53 -23.14 2.85 7.94
CA ASN A 53 -22.49 1.63 7.52
C ASN A 53 -21.52 1.12 8.59
N LEU A 54 -21.82 -0.05 9.15
CA LEU A 54 -21.02 -0.63 10.24
C LEU A 54 -19.60 -0.98 9.79
N LYS A 55 -19.45 -1.57 8.60
CA LYS A 55 -18.13 -1.93 8.02
C LYS A 55 -17.25 -0.69 7.84
N LEU A 56 -17.83 0.40 7.34
CA LEU A 56 -17.12 1.68 7.20
C LEU A 56 -16.70 2.25 8.56
N ARG A 57 -17.57 2.20 9.57
CA ARG A 57 -17.28 2.72 10.92
C ARG A 57 -16.19 1.91 11.61
N GLU A 58 -16.23 0.60 11.49
CA GLU A 58 -15.19 -0.29 12.02
C GLU A 58 -13.84 -0.05 11.32
N PHE A 59 -13.86 0.07 9.99
CA PHE A 59 -12.68 0.45 9.20
C PHE A 59 -12.11 1.79 9.67
N ALA A 60 -12.95 2.82 9.79
CA ALA A 60 -12.52 4.13 10.25
C ALA A 60 -11.94 4.10 11.67
N ALA A 61 -12.54 3.32 12.57
CA ALA A 61 -12.04 3.15 13.94
C ALA A 61 -10.66 2.46 13.97
N ARG A 62 -10.49 1.37 13.20
CA ARG A 62 -9.20 0.65 13.11
C ARG A 62 -8.08 1.55 12.60
N HIS A 63 -8.36 2.39 11.62
CA HIS A 63 -7.36 3.24 10.96
C HIS A 63 -7.36 4.69 11.47
N GLN A 64 -8.09 4.99 12.55
CA GLN A 64 -8.18 6.32 13.16
C GLN A 64 -8.61 7.41 12.17
N ILE A 65 -9.48 7.06 11.21
CA ILE A 65 -10.03 7.99 10.23
C ILE A 65 -11.14 8.80 10.90
N PRO A 66 -11.07 10.15 10.90
CA PRO A 66 -12.07 10.97 11.57
C PRO A 66 -13.44 10.91 10.88
N ALA A 67 -14.51 10.94 11.70
CA ALA A 67 -15.87 11.12 11.23
C ALA A 67 -16.30 12.58 11.42
N VAL A 68 -16.76 13.25 10.35
CA VAL A 68 -17.16 14.66 10.38
C VAL A 68 -18.62 14.82 9.96
N SER A 69 -19.29 15.82 10.56
CA SER A 69 -20.69 16.17 10.22
C SER A 69 -20.78 17.15 9.06
N ASP A 70 -19.75 17.95 8.85
CA ASP A 70 -19.66 18.89 7.74
C ASP A 70 -18.39 18.63 6.92
N ILE A 71 -18.59 17.87 5.85
CA ILE A 71 -17.52 17.49 4.93
C ILE A 71 -17.01 18.72 4.16
N GLY A 72 -17.88 19.71 3.92
CA GLY A 72 -17.54 20.90 3.11
C GLY A 72 -16.56 21.85 3.79
N SER A 73 -16.52 21.89 5.12
CA SER A 73 -15.59 22.70 5.91
C SER A 73 -14.29 21.96 6.27
N SER A 74 -14.20 20.69 5.97
CA SER A 74 -13.04 19.86 6.29
C SER A 74 -11.83 20.26 5.45
N LYS A 75 -10.66 20.38 6.10
CA LYS A 75 -9.36 20.51 5.41
C LYS A 75 -8.86 19.18 4.84
N LEU A 76 -9.58 18.10 5.08
CA LEU A 76 -9.21 16.75 4.64
C LEU A 76 -9.43 16.61 3.13
N LYS A 77 -8.66 15.74 2.50
CA LYS A 77 -8.60 15.68 1.04
C LYS A 77 -9.55 14.66 0.42
N TYR A 78 -9.85 13.58 1.14
CA TYR A 78 -10.63 12.47 0.56
C TYR A 78 -11.71 11.99 1.51
N LEU A 79 -12.94 11.88 0.98
CA LEU A 79 -14.04 11.20 1.65
C LEU A 79 -14.00 9.71 1.28
N VAL A 80 -14.13 8.86 2.30
CA VAL A 80 -14.27 7.41 2.13
C VAL A 80 -15.68 7.00 2.48
N THR A 81 -16.27 6.11 1.70
CA THR A 81 -17.52 5.41 1.98
C THR A 81 -17.38 3.94 1.58
N GLU A 82 -18.31 3.11 2.01
CA GLU A 82 -18.41 1.72 1.60
C GLU A 82 -19.79 1.47 0.98
N ARG A 83 -19.83 0.79 -0.16
CA ARG A 83 -21.07 0.37 -0.83
C ARG A 83 -20.84 -0.99 -1.48
N ASN A 84 -21.75 -1.91 -1.26
CA ASN A 84 -21.70 -3.25 -1.85
C ASN A 84 -20.35 -3.95 -1.63
N GLU A 85 -19.85 -3.91 -0.40
CA GLU A 85 -18.57 -4.48 0.02
C GLU A 85 -17.32 -3.82 -0.58
N GLN A 86 -17.46 -2.72 -1.30
CA GLN A 86 -16.38 -2.00 -1.93
C GLN A 86 -16.16 -0.63 -1.29
N PHE A 87 -14.89 -0.29 -1.00
CA PHE A 87 -14.51 1.05 -0.55
C PHE A 87 -14.43 2.02 -1.71
N LEU A 88 -15.10 3.15 -1.56
CA LEU A 88 -15.14 4.23 -2.55
C LEU A 88 -14.53 5.50 -1.98
N PHE A 89 -13.79 6.21 -2.81
CA PHE A 89 -13.08 7.44 -2.45
C PHE A 89 -13.58 8.60 -3.30
N LYS A 90 -13.65 9.80 -2.71
CA LYS A 90 -14.00 11.03 -3.42
C LYS A 90 -13.02 12.13 -3.07
N ASP A 91 -12.39 12.75 -4.08
CA ASP A 91 -11.48 13.88 -3.88
C ASP A 91 -12.26 15.16 -3.57
N LEU A 92 -12.19 15.63 -2.33
CA LEU A 92 -12.91 16.79 -1.83
C LEU A 92 -12.34 18.14 -2.32
N ARG A 93 -11.12 18.14 -2.87
CA ARG A 93 -10.49 19.36 -3.43
C ARG A 93 -11.10 19.75 -4.78
N ARG A 94 -11.81 18.82 -5.43
CA ARG A 94 -12.38 19.01 -6.77
C ARG A 94 -13.86 19.38 -6.69
N LYS A 95 -14.27 20.51 -7.26
CA LYS A 95 -15.70 20.93 -7.28
C LYS A 95 -16.62 19.90 -7.94
N LYS A 96 -16.14 19.19 -8.98
CA LYS A 96 -16.86 18.10 -9.66
C LYS A 96 -16.06 16.80 -9.48
N SER A 97 -16.17 16.19 -8.31
CA SER A 97 -15.57 14.91 -8.01
C SER A 97 -16.61 13.81 -7.95
N HIS A 98 -16.33 12.71 -8.63
CA HIS A 98 -17.11 11.48 -8.52
C HIS A 98 -16.41 10.52 -7.56
N PHE A 99 -17.17 9.58 -7.01
CA PHE A 99 -16.58 8.47 -6.31
C PHE A 99 -15.79 7.58 -7.26
N PHE A 100 -14.68 7.05 -6.79
CA PHE A 100 -13.84 6.09 -7.51
C PHE A 100 -13.39 4.98 -6.54
N SER A 101 -13.18 3.80 -7.08
CA SER A 101 -12.64 2.64 -6.37
C SER A 101 -11.15 2.48 -6.65
N LEU A 102 -10.52 1.60 -5.87
CA LEU A 102 -9.13 1.18 -6.08
C LEU A 102 -9.07 -0.22 -6.74
N ASP A 103 -10.02 -0.53 -7.61
CA ASP A 103 -10.19 -1.83 -8.24
C ASP A 103 -8.91 -2.36 -8.86
N LEU A 104 -8.69 -3.65 -8.72
CA LEU A 104 -7.73 -4.38 -9.53
C LEU A 104 -8.19 -4.40 -10.98
N LYS A 105 -7.35 -3.89 -11.87
CA LYS A 105 -7.67 -3.85 -13.29
C LYS A 105 -7.30 -5.16 -13.96
N PRO A 106 -8.22 -5.74 -14.76
CA PRO A 106 -7.87 -6.87 -15.58
C PRO A 106 -6.70 -6.52 -16.50
N MET A 107 -5.74 -7.42 -16.61
CA MET A 107 -4.57 -7.24 -17.43
C MET A 107 -4.77 -7.86 -18.81
N ASN A 108 -4.31 -7.17 -19.85
CA ASN A 108 -4.30 -7.74 -21.19
C ASN A 108 -3.11 -8.69 -21.32
N VAL A 109 -3.40 -9.99 -21.28
CA VAL A 109 -2.41 -11.08 -21.29
C VAL A 109 -1.49 -11.04 -22.52
N ASP A 110 -1.99 -10.64 -23.69
CA ASP A 110 -1.20 -10.54 -24.93
C ASP A 110 -0.07 -9.49 -24.84
N LYS A 111 -0.19 -8.55 -23.95
CA LYS A 111 0.77 -7.46 -23.76
C LYS A 111 1.76 -7.70 -22.63
N ILE A 112 1.52 -8.69 -21.78
CA ILE A 112 2.33 -8.96 -20.59
C ILE A 112 3.80 -9.09 -20.98
N PHE A 113 4.13 -10.03 -21.85
CA PHE A 113 5.52 -10.34 -22.21
C PHE A 113 6.17 -9.32 -23.18
N LYS A 114 5.41 -8.36 -23.70
CA LYS A 114 5.91 -7.31 -24.61
C LYS A 114 6.35 -6.04 -23.89
N SER A 115 6.13 -5.97 -22.58
CA SER A 115 6.44 -4.77 -21.80
C SER A 115 7.93 -4.68 -21.45
N ASN A 116 8.44 -3.46 -21.23
CA ASN A 116 9.78 -3.26 -20.71
C ASN A 116 9.92 -3.82 -19.27
N PHE A 117 8.83 -3.83 -18.53
CA PHE A 117 8.78 -4.43 -17.20
C PHE A 117 9.07 -5.93 -17.25
N SER A 118 8.41 -6.65 -18.13
CA SER A 118 8.58 -8.11 -18.27
C SER A 118 9.99 -8.50 -18.70
N LYS A 119 10.70 -7.63 -19.44
CA LYS A 119 12.10 -7.86 -19.81
C LYS A 119 13.03 -8.00 -18.62
N CYS A 120 12.68 -7.38 -17.48
CA CYS A 120 13.45 -7.48 -16.24
C CYS A 120 13.38 -8.86 -15.58
N PHE A 121 12.38 -9.66 -15.96
CA PHE A 121 12.13 -11.01 -15.45
C PHE A 121 12.52 -12.12 -16.44
N LEU A 122 13.02 -11.75 -17.62
CA LEU A 122 13.49 -12.75 -18.59
C LEU A 122 14.60 -13.62 -17.98
N SER A 123 14.62 -14.88 -18.36
CA SER A 123 15.58 -15.90 -17.88
C SER A 123 15.45 -16.30 -16.41
N LEU A 124 14.51 -15.75 -15.65
CA LEU A 124 14.23 -16.22 -14.28
C LEU A 124 13.39 -17.50 -14.31
N ASP A 125 13.72 -18.45 -13.45
CA ASP A 125 12.91 -19.63 -13.20
C ASP A 125 11.57 -19.21 -12.57
N LYS A 126 10.47 -19.81 -13.02
CA LYS A 126 9.12 -19.50 -12.52
C LYS A 126 8.87 -20.02 -11.09
N ASN A 127 9.72 -20.89 -10.60
CA ASN A 127 9.67 -21.36 -9.21
C ASN A 127 10.25 -20.35 -8.21
N LEU A 128 10.94 -19.29 -8.68
CA LEU A 128 11.48 -18.25 -7.81
C LEU A 128 10.36 -17.43 -7.18
N GLN A 129 10.55 -17.08 -5.91
CA GLN A 129 9.63 -16.23 -5.15
C GLN A 129 9.93 -14.76 -5.43
N VAL A 130 8.94 -14.05 -5.94
CA VAL A 130 9.06 -12.59 -6.17
C VAL A 130 8.44 -11.83 -5.02
N PHE A 131 9.19 -10.91 -4.48
CA PHE A 131 8.78 -10.01 -3.41
C PHE A 131 8.57 -8.60 -3.97
N ASP A 132 7.30 -8.16 -4.04
CA ASP A 132 6.96 -6.77 -4.39
C ASP A 132 7.00 -5.94 -3.11
N SER A 133 8.08 -5.19 -2.92
CA SER A 133 8.32 -4.40 -1.72
C SER A 133 7.49 -3.10 -1.65
N THR A 134 6.68 -2.82 -2.67
CA THR A 134 5.92 -1.58 -2.84
C THR A 134 4.56 -1.83 -3.48
N ALA A 135 3.75 -2.69 -2.86
CA ALA A 135 2.51 -3.22 -3.44
C ALA A 135 1.54 -2.14 -3.98
N GLY A 136 1.33 -1.07 -3.22
CA GLY A 136 0.45 0.03 -3.61
C GLY A 136 -0.93 -0.45 -4.07
N LEU A 137 -1.28 -0.23 -5.35
CA LEU A 137 -2.53 -0.70 -5.96
C LEU A 137 -2.40 -2.10 -6.60
N LEU A 138 -1.39 -2.87 -6.28
CA LEU A 138 -1.13 -4.23 -6.77
C LEU A 138 -0.98 -4.37 -8.30
N ASN A 139 -0.93 -3.28 -9.07
CA ASN A 139 -0.86 -3.38 -10.54
C ASN A 139 0.38 -4.14 -11.03
N ASP A 140 1.54 -3.88 -10.43
CA ASP A 140 2.79 -4.55 -10.81
C ASP A 140 2.83 -5.99 -10.23
N SER A 141 2.29 -6.23 -9.03
CA SER A 141 2.12 -7.58 -8.48
C SER A 141 1.23 -8.46 -9.35
N VAL A 142 0.09 -7.92 -9.84
CA VAL A 142 -0.79 -8.61 -10.81
C VAL A 142 -0.05 -8.91 -12.10
N HIS A 143 0.78 -7.98 -12.59
CA HIS A 143 1.59 -8.23 -13.78
C HIS A 143 2.60 -9.37 -13.56
N ILE A 144 3.27 -9.39 -12.42
CA ILE A 144 4.24 -10.44 -12.06
C ILE A 144 3.55 -11.81 -11.95
N ALA A 145 2.38 -11.87 -11.28
CA ALA A 145 1.59 -13.09 -11.17
C ALA A 145 1.15 -13.62 -12.55
N ASN A 146 0.73 -12.73 -13.46
CA ASN A 146 0.39 -13.08 -14.84
C ASN A 146 1.60 -13.54 -15.68
N MET A 147 2.83 -13.23 -15.27
CA MET A 147 4.03 -13.83 -15.85
C MET A 147 4.33 -15.23 -15.32
N GLY A 148 3.52 -15.73 -14.38
CA GLY A 148 3.62 -17.09 -13.82
C GLY A 148 4.46 -17.20 -12.55
N PHE A 149 4.75 -16.12 -11.86
CA PHE A 149 5.47 -16.13 -10.59
C PHE A 149 4.54 -16.16 -9.39
N GLN A 150 5.01 -16.73 -8.27
CA GLN A 150 4.43 -16.50 -6.95
C GLN A 150 4.91 -15.16 -6.41
N VAL A 151 4.00 -14.35 -5.90
CA VAL A 151 4.28 -12.97 -5.47
C VAL A 151 3.91 -12.78 -4.01
N THR A 152 4.86 -12.37 -3.20
CA THR A 152 4.56 -11.75 -1.90
C THR A 152 4.60 -10.24 -2.08
N ALA A 153 3.44 -9.59 -1.99
CA ALA A 153 3.30 -8.15 -2.12
C ALA A 153 3.18 -7.50 -0.73
N VAL A 154 3.90 -6.43 -0.49
CA VAL A 154 3.94 -5.78 0.84
C VAL A 154 3.45 -4.35 0.76
N GLU A 155 2.48 -4.01 1.62
CA GLU A 155 1.98 -2.65 1.80
C GLU A 155 2.14 -2.21 3.26
N LYS A 156 2.79 -1.08 3.44
CA LYS A 156 3.08 -0.51 4.76
C LYS A 156 1.90 0.24 5.36
N ILE A 157 1.06 0.82 4.54
CA ILE A 157 -0.05 1.67 4.97
C ILE A 157 -1.25 0.78 5.29
N SER A 158 -1.59 0.68 6.57
CA SER A 158 -2.56 -0.28 7.08
C SER A 158 -3.95 -0.18 6.43
N TRP A 159 -4.48 1.03 6.24
CA TRP A 159 -5.79 1.21 5.60
C TRP A 159 -5.74 0.86 4.10
N LEU A 160 -4.63 1.16 3.40
CA LEU A 160 -4.46 0.80 2.00
C LEU A 160 -4.34 -0.72 1.85
N TYR A 161 -3.56 -1.37 2.72
CA TYR A 161 -3.50 -2.82 2.79
C TYR A 161 -4.90 -3.44 2.95
N GLU A 162 -5.73 -2.95 3.90
CA GLU A 162 -7.08 -3.51 4.13
C GLU A 162 -7.99 -3.34 2.91
N VAL A 163 -7.97 -2.16 2.28
CA VAL A 163 -8.72 -1.90 1.04
C VAL A 163 -8.26 -2.83 -0.08
N MET A 164 -6.96 -2.90 -0.33
CA MET A 164 -6.41 -3.73 -1.41
C MET A 164 -6.57 -5.23 -1.14
N LYS A 165 -6.56 -5.65 0.12
CA LYS A 165 -6.86 -7.03 0.52
C LYS A 165 -8.31 -7.40 0.18
N ASN A 166 -9.25 -6.52 0.48
CA ASN A 166 -10.65 -6.69 0.12
C ASN A 166 -10.83 -6.78 -1.41
N GLU A 167 -10.22 -5.87 -2.17
CA GLU A 167 -10.28 -5.88 -3.64
C GLU A 167 -9.64 -7.16 -4.23
N LEU A 168 -8.51 -7.60 -3.66
CA LEU A 168 -7.84 -8.82 -4.10
C LEU A 168 -8.69 -10.07 -3.84
N ASP A 169 -9.30 -10.17 -2.65
CA ASP A 169 -10.15 -11.31 -2.29
C ASP A 169 -11.40 -11.39 -3.18
N LEU A 170 -12.02 -10.25 -3.50
CA LEU A 170 -13.13 -10.19 -4.45
C LEU A 170 -12.69 -10.59 -5.88
N ALA A 171 -11.54 -10.10 -6.33
CA ALA A 171 -11.04 -10.38 -7.67
C ALA A 171 -10.61 -11.84 -7.86
N LYS A 172 -10.11 -12.52 -6.83
CA LYS A 172 -9.77 -13.95 -6.84
C LYS A 172 -10.96 -14.87 -7.18
N LEU A 173 -12.17 -14.43 -6.90
CA LEU A 173 -13.39 -15.20 -7.26
C LEU A 173 -13.57 -15.35 -8.78
N GLY A 174 -12.96 -14.46 -9.57
CA GLY A 174 -13.08 -14.46 -11.03
C GLY A 174 -11.78 -14.73 -11.80
N ASP A 175 -10.64 -14.74 -11.13
CA ASP A 175 -9.32 -14.89 -11.76
C ASP A 175 -8.35 -15.71 -10.89
N SER A 176 -8.13 -16.95 -11.27
CA SER A 176 -7.26 -17.90 -10.55
C SER A 176 -5.77 -17.49 -10.56
N VAL A 177 -5.33 -16.65 -11.47
CA VAL A 177 -3.95 -16.13 -11.48
C VAL A 177 -3.66 -15.30 -10.24
N LEU A 178 -4.68 -14.63 -9.71
CA LEU A 178 -4.54 -13.80 -8.51
C LEU A 178 -4.32 -14.62 -7.22
N GLU A 179 -4.56 -15.94 -7.24
CA GLU A 179 -4.17 -16.84 -6.14
C GLU A 179 -2.64 -16.87 -5.93
N ASN A 180 -1.88 -16.54 -6.96
CA ASN A 180 -0.43 -16.43 -6.86
C ASN A 180 0.03 -15.18 -6.09
N ILE A 181 -0.89 -14.31 -5.64
CA ILE A 181 -0.57 -13.09 -4.90
C ILE A 181 -0.91 -13.27 -3.42
N ASN A 182 0.12 -13.19 -2.57
CA ASN A 182 0.01 -13.11 -1.12
C ASN A 182 0.30 -11.66 -0.68
N LEU A 183 -0.75 -10.91 -0.35
CA LEU A 183 -0.60 -9.53 0.15
C LEU A 183 -0.37 -9.53 1.66
N GLN A 184 0.69 -8.87 2.11
CA GLN A 184 1.08 -8.75 3.52
C GLN A 184 1.14 -7.27 3.95
N HIS A 185 0.75 -7.02 5.20
CA HIS A 185 0.92 -5.73 5.84
C HIS A 185 2.24 -5.68 6.62
N GLY A 186 3.04 -4.65 6.41
CA GLY A 186 4.27 -4.46 7.17
C GLY A 186 5.31 -3.58 6.49
N ASP A 187 6.46 -3.46 7.14
CA ASP A 187 7.63 -2.83 6.56
C ASP A 187 8.34 -3.81 5.62
N SER A 188 8.60 -3.36 4.40
CA SER A 188 9.17 -4.23 3.36
C SER A 188 10.61 -4.66 3.65
N LEU A 189 11.41 -3.82 4.31
CA LEU A 189 12.78 -4.21 4.70
C LEU A 189 12.77 -5.28 5.77
N GLU A 190 11.97 -5.10 6.83
CA GLU A 190 11.86 -6.08 7.90
C GLU A 190 11.36 -7.44 7.39
N LEU A 191 10.38 -7.42 6.46
CA LEU A 191 9.87 -8.64 5.87
C LEU A 191 10.86 -9.29 4.90
N ALA A 192 11.55 -8.50 4.07
CA ALA A 192 12.58 -9.01 3.16
C ALA A 192 13.76 -9.64 3.93
N GLU A 193 14.20 -9.04 5.05
CA GLU A 193 15.24 -9.60 5.91
C GLU A 193 14.88 -10.97 6.50
N LYS A 194 13.60 -11.15 6.86
CA LYS A 194 13.09 -12.41 7.42
C LYS A 194 12.89 -13.48 6.36
N MET A 195 12.36 -13.09 5.20
CA MET A 195 11.94 -14.02 4.15
C MET A 195 13.08 -14.41 3.21
N LYS A 196 14.06 -13.53 3.01
CA LYS A 196 15.18 -13.73 2.06
C LYS A 196 14.68 -14.17 0.68
N PRO A 197 13.83 -13.37 0.01
CA PRO A 197 13.22 -13.74 -1.25
C PRO A 197 14.27 -13.89 -2.37
N ASP A 198 13.91 -14.62 -3.44
CA ASP A 198 14.82 -14.79 -4.57
C ASP A 198 14.92 -13.50 -5.38
N VAL A 199 13.77 -12.90 -5.69
CA VAL A 199 13.69 -11.68 -6.51
C VAL A 199 12.94 -10.61 -5.74
N ILE A 200 13.50 -9.40 -5.69
CA ILE A 200 12.83 -8.24 -5.13
C ILE A 200 12.49 -7.26 -6.26
N TYR A 201 11.24 -6.82 -6.30
CA TYR A 201 10.79 -5.68 -7.09
C TYR A 201 10.55 -4.47 -6.18
N PHE A 202 11.08 -3.30 -6.57
CA PHE A 202 10.98 -2.07 -5.80
C PHE A 202 10.56 -0.89 -6.71
N ASP A 203 9.36 -0.35 -6.49
CA ASP A 203 8.80 0.83 -7.21
C ASP A 203 8.39 1.93 -6.22
N PRO A 204 9.34 2.64 -5.60
CA PRO A 204 9.00 3.73 -4.71
C PRO A 204 8.25 4.83 -5.46
N VAL A 205 7.35 5.52 -4.77
CA VAL A 205 6.67 6.68 -5.36
C VAL A 205 7.66 7.81 -5.59
N PHE A 206 7.83 8.17 -6.86
CA PHE A 206 8.73 9.28 -7.23
C PHE A 206 8.05 10.63 -7.00
N ASP A 207 8.71 11.51 -6.27
CA ASP A 207 8.31 12.92 -6.15
C ASP A 207 8.59 13.66 -7.47
N LEU A 208 7.69 13.48 -8.42
CA LEU A 208 7.73 14.24 -9.66
C LEU A 208 6.90 15.50 -9.47
N LYS A 209 7.56 16.63 -9.30
CA LYS A 209 6.96 17.97 -9.48
C LYS A 209 6.37 18.12 -10.88
N LYS A 210 5.29 17.43 -11.23
CA LYS A 210 4.70 17.47 -12.55
C LYS A 210 3.26 17.93 -12.57
N LYS A 211 3.00 18.82 -13.53
CA LYS A 211 1.70 19.39 -13.95
C LYS A 211 0.75 18.39 -14.64
N ALA A 212 1.14 17.13 -14.84
CA ALA A 212 0.26 16.14 -15.45
C ALA A 212 -0.69 15.57 -14.41
N THR A 213 -1.98 15.75 -14.63
CA THR A 213 -3.06 15.22 -13.81
C THR A 213 -3.02 13.69 -13.85
N ALA A 214 -2.59 13.04 -12.79
CA ALA A 214 -2.69 11.60 -12.68
C ALA A 214 -4.16 11.18 -12.55
N LYS A 215 -4.47 9.89 -12.82
CA LYS A 215 -5.79 9.34 -12.49
C LYS A 215 -5.99 9.41 -10.97
N GLN A 216 -7.24 9.59 -10.53
CA GLN A 216 -7.57 9.79 -9.10
C GLN A 216 -6.94 8.75 -8.14
N PRO A 217 -6.93 7.42 -8.45
CA PRO A 217 -6.25 6.44 -7.60
C PRO A 217 -4.76 6.72 -7.42
N MET A 218 -4.06 7.10 -8.49
CA MET A 218 -2.63 7.42 -8.42
C MET A 218 -2.34 8.75 -7.71
N GLU A 219 -3.27 9.70 -7.73
CA GLU A 219 -3.14 10.94 -6.95
C GLU A 219 -3.33 10.68 -5.45
N LEU A 220 -4.26 9.80 -5.10
CA LEU A 220 -4.44 9.34 -3.73
C LEU A 220 -3.14 8.68 -3.24
N LEU A 221 -2.60 7.69 -3.96
CA LEU A 221 -1.31 7.06 -3.62
C LEU A 221 -0.19 8.07 -3.40
N ARG A 222 -0.02 9.02 -4.32
CA ARG A 222 1.02 10.05 -4.20
C ARG A 222 0.84 10.95 -2.99
N SER A 223 -0.40 11.15 -2.53
CA SER A 223 -0.67 11.98 -1.36
C SER A 223 -0.31 11.31 -0.05
N ILE A 224 -0.21 9.98 -0.04
CA ILE A 224 0.07 9.17 1.15
C ILE A 224 1.50 8.62 1.20
N ALA A 225 2.10 8.37 0.03
CA ALA A 225 3.46 7.86 -0.06
C ALA A 225 4.47 9.02 0.04
N SER A 226 5.03 9.23 1.22
CA SER A 226 6.06 10.25 1.48
C SER A 226 7.40 9.62 1.82
N ASP A 227 7.86 8.62 1.06
CA ASP A 227 9.18 8.05 1.28
C ASP A 227 10.28 8.99 0.81
N LYS A 228 10.81 9.77 1.75
CA LYS A 228 11.95 10.67 1.50
C LYS A 228 13.28 9.94 1.29
N ASN A 229 13.38 8.65 1.67
CA ASN A 229 14.63 7.88 1.71
C ASN A 229 14.60 6.62 0.84
N SER A 230 13.88 6.61 -0.25
CA SER A 230 13.77 5.43 -1.13
C SER A 230 15.12 4.95 -1.71
N GLN A 231 16.11 5.82 -1.80
CA GLN A 231 17.45 5.44 -2.32
C GLN A 231 18.28 4.65 -1.30
N ASP A 232 18.14 4.96 0.00
CA ASP A 232 18.89 4.30 1.06
C ASP A 232 18.45 2.83 1.26
N CYS A 233 17.23 2.50 0.82
CA CYS A 233 16.68 1.15 0.93
C CYS A 233 17.22 0.17 -0.13
N ILE A 234 17.78 0.65 -1.26
CA ILE A 234 18.16 -0.21 -2.39
C ILE A 234 19.29 -1.16 -2.01
N GLU A 235 20.30 -0.68 -1.29
CA GLU A 235 21.44 -1.50 -0.85
C GLU A 235 20.97 -2.59 0.12
N GLN A 236 20.15 -2.23 1.09
CA GLN A 236 19.59 -3.16 2.07
C GLN A 236 18.70 -4.20 1.40
N LEU A 237 17.83 -3.80 0.45
CA LEU A 237 17.00 -4.74 -0.31
C LEU A 237 17.85 -5.66 -1.19
N LEU A 238 18.92 -5.13 -1.80
CA LEU A 238 19.85 -5.95 -2.58
C LEU A 238 20.51 -7.02 -1.71
N ASP A 239 20.86 -6.69 -0.47
CA ASP A 239 21.42 -7.67 0.46
C ASP A 239 20.44 -8.75 0.90
N CYS A 240 19.14 -8.45 0.84
CA CYS A 240 18.08 -9.40 1.21
C CYS A 240 17.75 -10.42 0.12
N CYS A 241 17.91 -10.11 -1.18
CA CYS A 241 17.56 -11.05 -2.26
C CYS A 241 18.70 -12.04 -2.58
N SER A 242 18.36 -13.22 -3.09
CA SER A 242 19.35 -14.23 -3.49
C SER A 242 19.74 -14.15 -4.97
N GLU A 243 18.84 -13.70 -5.86
CA GLU A 243 19.03 -13.75 -7.30
C GLU A 243 19.05 -12.37 -7.95
N ARG A 244 18.00 -11.54 -7.68
CA ARG A 244 17.82 -10.30 -8.44
C ARG A 244 17.03 -9.23 -7.68
N LEU A 245 17.52 -7.98 -7.73
CA LEU A 245 16.75 -6.80 -7.39
C LEU A 245 16.39 -6.04 -8.68
N ILE A 246 15.13 -5.68 -8.84
CA ILE A 246 14.60 -4.87 -9.95
C ILE A 246 14.09 -3.55 -9.37
N TYR A 247 14.80 -2.46 -9.64
CA TYR A 247 14.45 -1.12 -9.17
C TYR A 247 13.85 -0.28 -10.28
N LYS A 248 12.61 0.12 -10.11
CA LYS A 248 11.96 1.07 -11.03
C LYS A 248 12.24 2.50 -10.61
N ARG A 249 12.59 3.33 -11.55
CA ARG A 249 12.85 4.77 -11.35
C ARG A 249 12.33 5.62 -12.50
N HIS A 250 12.20 6.91 -12.27
CA HIS A 250 11.97 7.84 -13.38
C HIS A 250 13.22 7.89 -14.26
N LYS A 251 13.05 7.86 -15.61
CA LYS A 251 14.19 7.80 -16.55
C LYS A 251 15.19 8.93 -16.42
N LYS A 252 14.78 10.11 -15.92
CA LYS A 252 15.66 11.28 -15.70
C LYS A 252 16.40 11.23 -14.36
N GLN A 253 16.00 10.35 -13.46
CA GLN A 253 16.68 10.12 -12.21
C GLN A 253 17.96 9.34 -12.47
N LYS A 254 19.06 9.73 -11.81
CA LYS A 254 20.31 8.96 -11.89
C LYS A 254 20.10 7.59 -11.27
N SER A 255 20.72 6.59 -11.86
CA SER A 255 20.77 5.25 -11.28
C SER A 255 21.51 5.26 -9.96
N THR A 256 21.00 4.52 -8.99
CA THR A 256 21.67 4.29 -7.70
C THR A 256 22.57 3.06 -7.84
N LEU A 257 23.65 2.99 -7.06
CA LEU A 257 24.60 1.85 -7.07
C LEU A 257 25.04 1.44 -8.50
N GLN A 258 25.38 2.42 -9.35
CA GLN A 258 25.68 2.21 -10.79
C GLN A 258 26.68 1.07 -11.04
N LYS A 259 27.65 0.86 -10.14
CA LYS A 259 28.68 -0.17 -10.26
C LYS A 259 28.13 -1.59 -10.16
N PHE A 260 26.95 -1.77 -9.58
CA PHE A 260 26.32 -3.07 -9.35
C PHE A 260 25.18 -3.36 -10.34
N ILE A 261 24.86 -2.43 -11.24
CA ILE A 261 23.82 -2.64 -12.25
C ILE A 261 24.32 -3.61 -13.28
N THR A 262 23.59 -4.73 -13.44
CA THR A 262 23.89 -5.72 -14.49
C THR A 262 23.39 -5.24 -15.84
N PHE A 263 22.14 -4.71 -15.89
CA PHE A 263 21.59 -4.05 -17.07
C PHE A 263 20.44 -3.11 -16.69
N SER A 264 20.05 -2.24 -17.63
CA SER A 264 18.89 -1.36 -17.46
C SER A 264 17.94 -1.46 -18.66
N VAL A 265 16.65 -1.44 -18.38
CA VAL A 265 15.60 -1.40 -19.41
C VAL A 265 14.92 -0.04 -19.35
N THR A 266 15.13 0.78 -20.40
CA THR A 266 14.60 2.15 -20.43
C THR A 266 13.37 2.26 -21.29
N GLY A 267 12.29 2.84 -20.72
CA GLY A 267 11.04 3.14 -21.38
C GLY A 267 10.88 4.64 -21.72
N LYS A 268 9.65 5.03 -22.06
CA LYS A 268 9.32 6.44 -22.39
C LYS A 268 9.47 7.37 -21.17
N SER A 269 9.04 6.95 -20.00
CA SER A 269 9.01 7.76 -18.75
C SER A 269 9.74 7.11 -17.59
N VAL A 270 9.82 5.80 -17.56
CA VAL A 270 10.46 5.01 -16.48
C VAL A 270 11.65 4.22 -17.02
N ALA A 271 12.57 3.89 -16.16
CA ALA A 271 13.64 2.94 -16.37
C ALA A 271 13.64 1.92 -15.23
N PHE A 272 14.11 0.73 -15.51
CA PHE A 272 14.30 -0.35 -14.55
C PHE A 272 15.80 -0.65 -14.51
N ASP A 273 16.40 -0.50 -13.35
CA ASP A 273 17.78 -0.95 -13.11
C ASP A 273 17.72 -2.33 -12.48
N VAL A 274 18.46 -3.28 -13.05
CA VAL A 274 18.49 -4.68 -12.65
C VAL A 274 19.85 -4.99 -12.07
N TYR A 275 19.83 -5.48 -10.84
CA TYR A 275 20.99 -5.92 -10.09
C TYR A 275 20.88 -7.43 -9.92
N GLN A 276 21.83 -8.19 -10.44
CA GLN A 276 21.86 -9.64 -10.38
C GLN A 276 23.01 -10.08 -9.47
N LYS A 277 22.75 -11.05 -8.60
CA LYS A 277 23.76 -11.68 -7.75
C LYS A 277 24.35 -12.90 -8.39
#